data_0a73f5cc8d21d0238cc9804e85e39ae6
#
_entry.id   0a73f5cc8d21d0238cc9804e85e39ae6
#
_cell.length_a   1.000
_cell.length_b   1.000
_cell.length_c   1.000
_cell.angle_alpha   90.00
_cell.angle_beta   90.00
_cell.angle_gamma   90.00
#
_symmetry.space_group_name_H-M   'P 1'
#
loop_
_entity.id
_entity.type
_entity.pdbx_description
1 polymer ?
#
loop_
_entity_poly.entity_id
_entity_poly.type
_entity_poly.pdbx_seq_one_letter_code
_entity_poly.pdbx_strand_id
1 'polypeptide(L)'
;MCVEHVGRPGTGQSRRVLVVVAPGQGAQSPGFLTPWLESPVFASRLQWLSAVSGLDLAHYGTEADAETIRDTAVAQPLLVASALLVALELFPHPADAFSRIGAVAGHSVGELAAAAGARAITAEQAMVLVRERGAAMAAAARTTPTSMTAVLGGDRQQVLEALEKHGLTPANDNGPGQIVAAGTVEQLAAFADDAPARARLMPLSVAGAFHTEHMAPAVDVLAGLARSVSTHDARIPVISNRDGQIVHDGKDLLRRIVSQVRSPVRWDLCMETMLDLGVTGILEVPPAGTLTGIAKRNMKGVETFALKTPDQLDDAHAFIDKHGDASHLDTNPTWRMLVAPSKGTFHQMADLAEGSSIAPDQRVGAVAGRQDETAVTAPYGGTIVEWLVEDGDLVSPGQPLIRLHPEGVPS
;
A
#
# COMPACT_ATOMS: atom_id res chain seq x y z
N MET A 1 46.30 -18.70 -28.95
CA MET A 1 45.19 -17.72 -28.82
C MET A 1 43.94 -18.53 -28.64
N CYS A 2 43.58 -18.83 -27.39
CA CYS A 2 42.33 -19.50 -27.02
C CYS A 2 41.31 -18.42 -26.73
N VAL A 3 40.24 -18.40 -27.51
CA VAL A 3 39.07 -17.53 -27.25
C VAL A 3 38.18 -18.30 -26.29
N GLU A 4 38.12 -17.86 -25.04
CA GLU A 4 37.17 -18.38 -24.07
C GLU A 4 35.76 -18.01 -24.51
N HIS A 5 34.95 -19.03 -24.76
CA HIS A 5 33.51 -18.91 -24.92
C HIS A 5 32.93 -18.60 -23.54
N VAL A 6 32.51 -17.34 -23.34
CA VAL A 6 31.62 -16.97 -22.23
C VAL A 6 30.29 -17.69 -22.45
N GLY A 7 30.01 -18.65 -21.61
CA GLY A 7 28.78 -19.44 -21.64
C GLY A 7 27.57 -18.51 -21.50
N ARG A 8 26.61 -18.68 -22.40
CA ARG A 8 25.29 -18.10 -22.27
C ARG A 8 24.65 -18.60 -20.97
N PRO A 9 24.02 -17.73 -20.17
CA PRO A 9 23.25 -18.17 -19.01
C PRO A 9 22.16 -19.13 -19.44
N GLY A 10 21.99 -20.19 -18.63
CA GLY A 10 21.15 -21.35 -18.91
C GLY A 10 19.71 -21.00 -19.20
N THR A 11 19.11 -21.87 -19.98
CA THR A 11 17.71 -21.95 -20.40
C THR A 11 16.73 -21.64 -19.29
N GLY A 12 15.91 -20.63 -19.54
CA GLY A 12 14.88 -20.04 -18.73
C GLY A 12 14.06 -20.97 -17.84
N GLN A 13 14.33 -20.93 -16.57
CA GLN A 13 13.30 -21.15 -15.59
C GLN A 13 12.36 -19.92 -15.68
N SER A 14 11.13 -20.15 -16.10
CA SER A 14 10.09 -19.10 -16.11
C SER A 14 10.07 -18.45 -14.74
N ARG A 15 10.36 -17.14 -14.67
CA ARG A 15 10.27 -16.39 -13.42
C ARG A 15 8.87 -16.57 -12.84
N ARG A 16 8.77 -16.94 -11.56
CA ARG A 16 7.53 -17.10 -10.84
C ARG A 16 7.44 -15.98 -9.84
N VAL A 17 6.50 -15.07 -10.02
CA VAL A 17 6.30 -13.93 -9.13
C VAL A 17 4.87 -13.95 -8.62
N LEU A 18 4.73 -14.16 -7.32
CA LEU A 18 3.46 -14.11 -6.60
C LEU A 18 3.27 -12.71 -6.00
N VAL A 19 2.13 -12.09 -6.26
CA VAL A 19 1.69 -10.90 -5.54
C VAL A 19 0.49 -11.24 -4.67
N VAL A 20 0.55 -10.89 -3.39
CA VAL A 20 -0.59 -11.03 -2.47
C VAL A 20 -1.26 -9.68 -2.30
N VAL A 21 -2.58 -9.66 -2.50
CA VAL A 21 -3.35 -8.41 -2.46
C VAL A 21 -4.46 -8.46 -1.41
N ALA A 22 -4.66 -7.33 -0.72
CA ALA A 22 -5.72 -7.14 0.27
C ALA A 22 -6.81 -6.21 -0.26
N PRO A 23 -8.10 -6.61 -0.21
CA PRO A 23 -9.19 -5.83 -0.75
C PRO A 23 -9.50 -4.57 0.06
N GLY A 24 -10.20 -3.63 -0.57
CA GLY A 24 -10.77 -2.44 0.03
C GLY A 24 -12.21 -2.61 0.47
N GLN A 25 -12.78 -1.52 1.03
CA GLN A 25 -14.17 -1.46 1.46
C GLN A 25 -15.13 -1.72 0.28
N GLY A 26 -16.18 -2.50 0.54
CA GLY A 26 -17.15 -2.95 -0.45
C GLY A 26 -16.96 -4.41 -0.89
N ALA A 27 -15.88 -5.06 -0.47
CA ALA A 27 -15.66 -6.49 -0.72
C ALA A 27 -16.37 -7.39 0.30
N GLN A 28 -16.65 -6.89 1.51
CA GLN A 28 -17.27 -7.63 2.61
C GLN A 28 -18.75 -7.95 2.34
N SER A 29 -19.21 -9.09 2.81
CA SER A 29 -20.60 -9.53 2.84
C SER A 29 -20.97 -10.06 4.23
N PRO A 30 -22.26 -10.02 4.62
CA PRO A 30 -22.68 -10.61 5.89
C PRO A 30 -22.21 -12.05 6.06
N GLY A 31 -21.68 -12.37 7.23
CA GLY A 31 -21.27 -13.72 7.58
C GLY A 31 -19.98 -14.21 6.93
N PHE A 32 -19.20 -13.38 6.24
CA PHE A 32 -18.00 -13.84 5.51
C PHE A 32 -16.90 -14.44 6.40
N LEU A 33 -16.88 -14.11 7.71
CA LEU A 33 -15.96 -14.73 8.67
C LEU A 33 -16.49 -16.00 9.32
N THR A 34 -17.76 -16.36 9.15
CA THR A 34 -18.37 -17.53 9.79
C THR A 34 -17.56 -18.82 9.56
N PRO A 35 -17.14 -19.17 8.32
CA PRO A 35 -16.35 -20.39 8.12
C PRO A 35 -14.96 -20.34 8.78
N TRP A 36 -14.38 -19.16 8.91
CA TRP A 36 -13.05 -18.98 9.51
C TRP A 36 -13.06 -19.16 11.03
N LEU A 37 -14.17 -18.82 11.69
CA LEU A 37 -14.32 -18.96 13.15
C LEU A 37 -14.53 -20.40 13.62
N GLU A 38 -14.69 -21.35 12.71
CA GLU A 38 -14.67 -22.78 13.04
C GLU A 38 -13.28 -23.22 13.54
N SER A 39 -12.21 -22.51 13.18
CA SER A 39 -10.87 -22.72 13.71
C SER A 39 -10.72 -22.01 15.08
N PRO A 40 -10.46 -22.76 16.18
CA PRO A 40 -10.23 -22.13 17.49
C PRO A 40 -9.02 -21.19 17.52
N VAL A 41 -8.01 -21.47 16.71
CA VAL A 41 -6.81 -20.63 16.59
C VAL A 41 -7.15 -19.29 15.93
N PHE A 42 -7.91 -19.34 14.84
CA PHE A 42 -8.38 -18.13 14.16
C PHE A 42 -9.30 -17.31 15.08
N ALA A 43 -10.25 -17.96 15.75
CA ALA A 43 -11.17 -17.31 16.69
C ALA A 43 -10.42 -16.60 17.83
N SER A 44 -9.42 -17.25 18.43
CA SER A 44 -8.61 -16.67 19.51
C SER A 44 -7.80 -15.44 19.01
N ARG A 45 -7.21 -15.51 17.83
CA ARG A 45 -6.50 -14.39 17.21
C ARG A 45 -7.44 -13.23 16.88
N LEU A 46 -8.66 -13.53 16.39
CA LEU A 46 -9.67 -12.50 16.13
C LEU A 46 -10.10 -11.78 17.41
N GLN A 47 -10.25 -12.52 18.53
CA GLN A 47 -10.53 -11.92 19.84
C GLN A 47 -9.43 -10.95 20.29
N TRP A 48 -8.15 -11.31 20.03
CA TRP A 48 -7.04 -10.40 20.27
C TRP A 48 -7.16 -9.10 19.47
N LEU A 49 -7.41 -9.19 18.17
CA LEU A 49 -7.58 -8.01 17.32
C LEU A 49 -8.85 -7.21 17.67
N SER A 50 -9.90 -7.89 18.15
CA SER A 50 -11.10 -7.24 18.70
C SER A 50 -10.76 -6.41 19.93
N ALA A 51 -9.96 -6.96 20.85
CA ALA A 51 -9.51 -6.22 22.03
C ALA A 51 -8.65 -5.01 21.66
N VAL A 52 -7.74 -5.15 20.68
CA VAL A 52 -6.88 -4.07 20.20
C VAL A 52 -7.70 -2.95 19.52
N SER A 53 -8.68 -3.31 18.71
CA SER A 53 -9.53 -2.34 18.01
C SER A 53 -10.68 -1.78 18.88
N GLY A 54 -11.02 -2.47 19.97
CA GLY A 54 -12.19 -2.14 20.78
C GLY A 54 -13.54 -2.41 20.07
N LEU A 55 -13.53 -3.28 19.04
CA LEU A 55 -14.70 -3.66 18.25
C LEU A 55 -14.93 -5.17 18.37
N ASP A 56 -16.19 -5.58 18.44
CA ASP A 56 -16.56 -7.01 18.37
C ASP A 56 -16.50 -7.50 16.92
N LEU A 57 -15.26 -7.77 16.44
CA LEU A 57 -15.03 -8.21 15.06
C LEU A 57 -15.70 -9.57 14.76
N ALA A 58 -15.87 -10.42 15.75
CA ALA A 58 -16.58 -11.70 15.57
C ALA A 58 -18.04 -11.46 15.25
N HIS A 59 -18.73 -10.65 16.06
CA HIS A 59 -20.13 -10.27 15.79
C HIS A 59 -20.29 -9.60 14.42
N TYR A 60 -19.46 -8.60 14.11
CA TYR A 60 -19.54 -7.90 12.82
C TYR A 60 -19.24 -8.81 11.63
N GLY A 61 -18.36 -9.77 11.78
CA GLY A 61 -17.97 -10.69 10.70
C GLY A 61 -18.93 -11.85 10.47
N THR A 62 -19.84 -12.15 11.42
CA THR A 62 -20.71 -13.32 11.37
C THR A 62 -22.21 -13.04 11.43
N GLU A 63 -22.64 -12.10 12.28
CA GLU A 63 -24.06 -11.89 12.61
C GLU A 63 -24.60 -10.56 12.10
N ALA A 64 -23.75 -9.54 11.96
CA ALA A 64 -24.17 -8.21 11.56
C ALA A 64 -24.70 -8.19 10.12
N ASP A 65 -25.74 -7.38 9.91
CA ASP A 65 -26.37 -7.22 8.59
C ASP A 65 -25.53 -6.38 7.62
N ALA A 66 -25.97 -6.32 6.37
CA ALA A 66 -25.27 -5.62 5.30
C ALA A 66 -25.17 -4.10 5.53
N GLU A 67 -26.11 -3.49 6.23
CA GLU A 67 -26.11 -2.07 6.54
C GLU A 67 -25.05 -1.75 7.61
N THR A 68 -25.01 -2.54 8.67
CA THR A 68 -24.07 -2.41 9.77
C THR A 68 -22.60 -2.57 9.28
N ILE A 69 -22.31 -3.63 8.51
CA ILE A 69 -20.95 -3.87 8.00
C ILE A 69 -20.54 -2.93 6.86
N ARG A 70 -21.45 -2.10 6.36
CA ARG A 70 -21.14 -1.05 5.38
C ARG A 70 -20.61 0.22 6.04
N ASP A 71 -20.89 0.43 7.32
CA ASP A 71 -20.32 1.56 8.07
C ASP A 71 -18.80 1.52 7.99
N THR A 72 -18.21 2.63 7.57
CA THR A 72 -16.76 2.75 7.36
C THR A 72 -15.96 2.48 8.63
N ALA A 73 -16.51 2.85 9.80
CA ALA A 73 -15.88 2.59 11.09
C ALA A 73 -15.88 1.09 11.48
N VAL A 74 -16.76 0.29 10.88
CA VAL A 74 -16.85 -1.17 11.07
C VAL A 74 -16.13 -1.92 9.96
N ALA A 75 -16.42 -1.57 8.70
CA ALA A 75 -15.90 -2.24 7.53
C ALA A 75 -14.37 -2.30 7.49
N GLN A 76 -13.72 -1.17 7.75
CA GLN A 76 -12.26 -1.08 7.60
C GLN A 76 -11.50 -1.95 8.61
N PRO A 77 -11.76 -1.88 9.93
CA PRO A 77 -11.14 -2.78 10.88
C PRO A 77 -11.40 -4.27 10.59
N LEU A 78 -12.62 -4.60 10.15
CA LEU A 78 -13.00 -5.96 9.82
C LEU A 78 -12.20 -6.51 8.64
N LEU A 79 -12.00 -5.71 7.58
CA LEU A 79 -11.21 -6.07 6.41
C LEU A 79 -9.73 -6.26 6.74
N VAL A 80 -9.13 -5.35 7.49
CA VAL A 80 -7.72 -5.46 7.88
C VAL A 80 -7.49 -6.67 8.79
N ALA A 81 -8.35 -6.87 9.79
CA ALA A 81 -8.25 -8.03 10.67
C ALA A 81 -8.33 -9.35 9.89
N SER A 82 -9.32 -9.50 8.99
CA SER A 82 -9.47 -10.71 8.20
C SER A 82 -8.25 -10.99 7.32
N ALA A 83 -7.73 -9.96 6.64
CA ALA A 83 -6.54 -10.09 5.79
C ALA A 83 -5.30 -10.51 6.58
N LEU A 84 -5.07 -9.92 7.76
CA LEU A 84 -3.94 -10.26 8.63
C LEU A 84 -4.03 -11.69 9.17
N LEU A 85 -5.21 -12.12 9.60
CA LEU A 85 -5.39 -13.46 10.15
C LEU A 85 -5.25 -14.54 9.10
N VAL A 86 -5.81 -14.32 7.91
CA VAL A 86 -5.67 -15.28 6.82
C VAL A 86 -4.24 -15.34 6.28
N ALA A 87 -3.51 -14.22 6.28
CA ALA A 87 -2.08 -14.24 5.97
C ALA A 87 -1.28 -15.14 6.94
N LEU A 88 -1.68 -15.22 8.23
CA LEU A 88 -1.07 -16.15 9.21
C LEU A 88 -1.47 -17.60 9.01
N GLU A 89 -2.64 -17.89 8.43
CA GLU A 89 -3.02 -19.27 8.03
C GLU A 89 -2.24 -19.71 6.80
N LEU A 90 -2.04 -18.81 5.82
CA LEU A 90 -1.23 -19.08 4.62
C LEU A 90 0.26 -19.21 4.91
N PHE A 91 0.79 -18.40 5.83
CA PHE A 91 2.20 -18.32 6.16
C PHE A 91 2.38 -18.35 7.69
N PRO A 92 2.28 -19.52 8.32
CA PRO A 92 2.47 -19.65 9.78
C PRO A 92 3.86 -19.17 10.23
N HIS A 93 4.86 -19.29 9.35
CA HIS A 93 6.20 -18.78 9.56
C HIS A 93 6.45 -17.58 8.64
N PRO A 94 6.74 -16.38 9.17
CA PRO A 94 6.98 -15.19 8.35
C PRO A 94 8.11 -15.34 7.31
N ALA A 95 9.10 -16.16 7.59
CA ALA A 95 10.22 -16.44 6.66
C ALA A 95 9.71 -17.08 5.34
N ASP A 96 8.66 -17.89 5.41
CA ASP A 96 8.08 -18.52 4.21
C ASP A 96 7.43 -17.48 3.32
N ALA A 97 6.73 -16.49 3.92
CA ALA A 97 6.18 -15.36 3.17
C ALA A 97 7.29 -14.58 2.45
N PHE A 98 8.39 -14.27 3.14
CA PHE A 98 9.48 -13.47 2.58
C PHE A 98 10.22 -14.17 1.42
N SER A 99 10.27 -15.50 1.43
CA SER A 99 10.90 -16.26 0.35
C SER A 99 10.00 -16.52 -0.86
N ARG A 100 8.67 -16.36 -0.69
CA ARG A 100 7.67 -16.73 -1.70
C ARG A 100 6.96 -15.55 -2.32
N ILE A 101 6.72 -14.47 -1.57
CA ILE A 101 5.93 -13.33 -2.03
C ILE A 101 6.86 -12.31 -2.65
N GLY A 102 6.66 -12.02 -3.95
CA GLY A 102 7.43 -11.03 -4.69
C GLY A 102 7.05 -9.59 -4.35
N ALA A 103 5.77 -9.33 -4.13
CA ALA A 103 5.27 -8.04 -3.65
C ALA A 103 3.92 -8.21 -2.94
N VAL A 104 3.56 -7.22 -2.13
CA VAL A 104 2.23 -7.08 -1.56
C VAL A 104 1.62 -5.75 -1.98
N ALA A 105 0.31 -5.72 -2.12
CA ALA A 105 -0.45 -4.48 -2.34
C ALA A 105 -1.79 -4.56 -1.61
N GLY A 106 -2.37 -3.41 -1.34
CA GLY A 106 -3.72 -3.35 -0.81
C GLY A 106 -4.49 -2.22 -1.47
N HIS A 107 -5.77 -2.42 -1.76
CA HIS A 107 -6.60 -1.38 -2.31
C HIS A 107 -7.17 -0.52 -1.18
N SER A 108 -6.87 0.78 -1.19
CA SER A 108 -7.34 1.71 -0.15
C SER A 108 -6.97 1.21 1.27
N VAL A 109 -7.93 0.87 2.11
CA VAL A 109 -7.70 0.36 3.48
C VAL A 109 -6.86 -0.91 3.50
N GLY A 110 -6.89 -1.71 2.44
CA GLY A 110 -6.07 -2.92 2.30
C GLY A 110 -4.56 -2.63 2.34
N GLU A 111 -4.13 -1.40 2.04
CA GLU A 111 -2.72 -1.01 2.12
C GLU A 111 -2.17 -1.09 3.56
N LEU A 112 -3.02 -0.91 4.60
CA LEU A 112 -2.63 -1.15 6.00
C LEU A 112 -2.36 -2.64 6.28
N ALA A 113 -3.17 -3.54 5.72
CA ALA A 113 -2.91 -4.97 5.83
C ALA A 113 -1.63 -5.38 5.08
N ALA A 114 -1.39 -4.82 3.89
CA ALA A 114 -0.16 -5.04 3.13
C ALA A 114 1.08 -4.54 3.89
N ALA A 115 1.03 -3.34 4.49
CA ALA A 115 2.12 -2.79 5.30
C ALA A 115 2.45 -3.65 6.52
N ALA A 116 1.43 -4.18 7.22
CA ALA A 116 1.64 -5.06 8.36
C ALA A 116 2.13 -6.46 7.91
N GLY A 117 1.60 -7.01 6.83
CA GLY A 117 2.09 -8.26 6.22
C GLY A 117 3.55 -8.18 5.78
N ALA A 118 3.97 -7.02 5.26
CA ALA A 118 5.35 -6.73 4.91
C ALA A 118 6.24 -6.38 6.12
N ARG A 119 5.70 -6.34 7.34
CA ARG A 119 6.40 -6.01 8.59
C ARG A 119 6.89 -4.56 8.68
N ALA A 120 6.35 -3.65 7.89
CA ALA A 120 6.63 -2.22 8.02
C ALA A 120 6.01 -1.62 9.29
N ILE A 121 4.86 -2.15 9.71
CA ILE A 121 4.20 -1.88 10.99
C ILE A 121 3.75 -3.20 11.63
N THR A 122 3.38 -3.20 12.92
CA THR A 122 2.83 -4.40 13.57
C THR A 122 1.34 -4.57 13.26
N ALA A 123 0.80 -5.78 13.49
CA ALA A 123 -0.64 -6.03 13.34
C ALA A 123 -1.48 -5.16 14.27
N GLU A 124 -1.02 -4.97 15.51
CA GLU A 124 -1.68 -4.11 16.51
C GLU A 124 -1.67 -2.64 16.08
N GLN A 125 -0.54 -2.14 15.57
CA GLN A 125 -0.45 -0.78 15.01
C GLN A 125 -1.40 -0.60 13.82
N ALA A 126 -1.48 -1.59 12.92
CA ALA A 126 -2.42 -1.57 11.81
C ALA A 126 -3.87 -1.53 12.30
N MET A 127 -4.22 -2.31 13.34
CA MET A 127 -5.57 -2.31 13.91
C MET A 127 -5.93 -0.99 14.61
N VAL A 128 -5.01 -0.36 15.32
CA VAL A 128 -5.22 0.96 15.91
C VAL A 128 -5.39 2.02 14.82
N LEU A 129 -4.50 2.02 13.82
CA LEU A 129 -4.57 2.96 12.69
C LEU A 129 -5.87 2.81 11.90
N VAL A 130 -6.29 1.57 11.60
CA VAL A 130 -7.50 1.34 10.79
C VAL A 130 -8.77 1.70 11.55
N ARG A 131 -8.82 1.47 12.86
CA ARG A 131 -9.95 1.91 13.70
C ARG A 131 -10.11 3.43 13.62
N GLU A 132 -9.05 4.17 13.86
CA GLU A 132 -9.07 5.64 13.82
C GLU A 132 -9.35 6.15 12.39
N ARG A 133 -8.79 5.48 11.37
CA ARG A 133 -9.06 5.79 9.96
C ARG A 133 -10.55 5.65 9.64
N GLY A 134 -11.15 4.53 9.99
CA GLY A 134 -12.56 4.27 9.74
C GLY A 134 -13.46 5.28 10.45
N ALA A 135 -13.21 5.54 11.74
CA ALA A 135 -13.96 6.50 12.54
C ALA A 135 -13.82 7.95 12.02
N ALA A 136 -12.59 8.39 11.71
CA ALA A 136 -12.34 9.74 11.21
C ALA A 136 -12.94 9.96 9.81
N MET A 137 -12.84 8.99 8.91
CA MET A 137 -13.47 9.06 7.58
C MET A 137 -14.99 9.05 7.67
N ALA A 138 -15.59 8.25 8.55
CA ALA A 138 -17.03 8.26 8.81
C ALA A 138 -17.48 9.61 9.40
N ALA A 139 -16.68 10.23 10.26
CA ALA A 139 -16.96 11.56 10.79
C ALA A 139 -16.86 12.65 9.70
N ALA A 140 -15.82 12.62 8.87
CA ALA A 140 -15.64 13.56 7.76
C ALA A 140 -16.79 13.46 6.73
N ALA A 141 -17.24 12.25 6.43
CA ALA A 141 -18.36 12.02 5.51
C ALA A 141 -19.70 12.65 5.97
N ARG A 142 -19.89 12.89 7.28
CA ARG A 142 -21.09 13.54 7.81
C ARG A 142 -21.09 15.06 7.70
N THR A 143 -19.96 15.68 7.35
CA THR A 143 -19.84 17.16 7.30
C THR A 143 -20.50 17.74 6.06
N THR A 144 -20.42 17.04 4.93
CA THR A 144 -20.98 17.50 3.65
C THR A 144 -21.62 16.30 2.95
N PRO A 145 -22.83 16.46 2.36
CA PRO A 145 -23.45 15.41 1.56
C PRO A 145 -22.59 15.09 0.33
N THR A 146 -21.88 13.99 0.38
CA THR A 146 -20.99 13.51 -0.69
C THR A 146 -21.24 12.04 -0.96
N SER A 147 -20.83 11.57 -2.13
CA SER A 147 -20.96 10.15 -2.51
C SER A 147 -19.93 9.78 -3.57
N MET A 148 -20.03 8.55 -4.06
CA MET A 148 -19.18 8.01 -5.12
C MET A 148 -20.03 7.28 -6.15
N THR A 149 -19.57 7.30 -7.41
CA THR A 149 -20.20 6.60 -8.54
C THR A 149 -19.14 5.88 -9.35
N ALA A 150 -19.30 4.58 -9.57
CA ALA A 150 -18.46 3.84 -10.49
C ALA A 150 -18.85 4.17 -11.94
N VAL A 151 -17.86 4.55 -12.72
CA VAL A 151 -17.94 4.79 -14.17
C VAL A 151 -17.37 3.57 -14.86
N LEU A 152 -18.23 2.78 -15.50
CA LEU A 152 -17.88 1.52 -16.15
C LEU A 152 -17.91 1.69 -17.68
N GLY A 153 -16.80 1.39 -18.34
CA GLY A 153 -16.65 1.60 -19.78
C GLY A 153 -16.38 3.06 -20.13
N GLY A 154 -16.65 3.42 -21.39
CA GLY A 154 -16.28 4.73 -21.95
C GLY A 154 -14.79 4.82 -22.31
N ASP A 155 -14.45 5.87 -23.07
CA ASP A 155 -13.07 6.24 -23.31
C ASP A 155 -12.47 6.90 -22.05
N ARG A 156 -11.31 6.43 -21.60
CA ARG A 156 -10.69 6.89 -20.34
C ARG A 156 -10.45 8.39 -20.32
N GLN A 157 -9.95 8.95 -21.42
CA GLN A 157 -9.64 10.38 -21.49
C GLN A 157 -10.93 11.21 -21.42
N GLN A 158 -11.98 10.81 -22.14
CA GLN A 158 -13.28 11.48 -22.10
C GLN A 158 -13.93 11.38 -20.71
N VAL A 159 -13.76 10.25 -20.03
CA VAL A 159 -14.24 10.10 -18.63
C VAL A 159 -13.52 11.07 -17.71
N LEU A 160 -12.20 11.17 -17.76
CA LEU A 160 -11.43 12.09 -16.92
C LEU A 160 -11.79 13.57 -17.20
N GLU A 161 -11.91 13.96 -18.45
CA GLU A 161 -12.33 15.31 -18.87
C GLU A 161 -13.73 15.65 -18.38
N ALA A 162 -14.66 14.68 -18.43
CA ALA A 162 -16.01 14.87 -17.90
C ALA A 162 -16.02 14.99 -16.37
N LEU A 163 -15.21 14.21 -15.65
CA LEU A 163 -15.06 14.35 -14.21
C LEU A 163 -14.52 15.74 -13.84
N GLU A 164 -13.46 16.20 -14.52
CA GLU A 164 -12.88 17.53 -14.29
C GLU A 164 -13.92 18.63 -14.57
N LYS A 165 -14.65 18.55 -15.68
CA LYS A 165 -15.73 19.49 -16.05
C LYS A 165 -16.78 19.65 -14.94
N HIS A 166 -17.11 18.56 -14.25
CA HIS A 166 -18.09 18.55 -13.16
C HIS A 166 -17.48 18.74 -11.76
N GLY A 167 -16.16 19.00 -11.68
CA GLY A 167 -15.46 19.18 -10.40
C GLY A 167 -15.40 17.91 -9.55
N LEU A 168 -15.47 16.72 -10.19
CA LEU A 168 -15.38 15.43 -9.55
C LEU A 168 -13.93 14.93 -9.50
N THR A 169 -13.59 14.21 -8.45
CA THR A 169 -12.29 13.55 -8.30
C THR A 169 -12.38 12.11 -8.79
N PRO A 170 -11.44 11.63 -9.64
CA PRO A 170 -11.27 10.21 -9.95
C PRO A 170 -10.66 9.50 -8.74
N ALA A 171 -11.49 9.24 -7.73
CA ALA A 171 -11.06 8.76 -6.42
C ALA A 171 -10.38 7.39 -6.45
N ASN A 172 -10.80 6.50 -7.37
CA ASN A 172 -10.13 5.22 -7.64
C ASN A 172 -10.00 5.05 -9.15
N ASP A 173 -8.78 4.91 -9.63
CA ASP A 173 -8.51 4.46 -10.99
C ASP A 173 -8.15 2.96 -10.94
N ASN A 174 -9.11 2.13 -11.35
CA ASN A 174 -8.98 0.67 -11.33
C ASN A 174 -8.53 0.10 -12.69
N GLY A 175 -7.97 0.95 -13.53
CA GLY A 175 -7.51 0.62 -14.86
C GLY A 175 -8.59 0.83 -15.95
N PRO A 176 -8.28 0.45 -17.21
CA PRO A 176 -9.16 0.66 -18.34
C PRO A 176 -10.58 0.13 -18.08
N GLY A 177 -11.56 1.04 -18.25
CA GLY A 177 -12.98 0.72 -18.13
C GLY A 177 -13.54 0.71 -16.71
N GLN A 178 -12.80 1.16 -15.69
CA GLN A 178 -13.36 1.31 -14.34
C GLN A 178 -12.68 2.43 -13.54
N ILE A 179 -13.35 3.58 -13.48
CA ILE A 179 -12.96 4.72 -12.62
C ILE A 179 -14.09 4.96 -11.62
N VAL A 180 -13.76 5.31 -10.39
CA VAL A 180 -14.74 5.73 -9.39
C VAL A 180 -14.65 7.24 -9.22
N ALA A 181 -15.72 7.91 -9.59
CA ALA A 181 -15.91 9.35 -9.40
C ALA A 181 -16.40 9.65 -7.99
N ALA A 182 -15.87 10.68 -7.36
CA ALA A 182 -16.29 11.11 -6.03
C ALA A 182 -16.42 12.64 -5.96
N GLY A 183 -17.41 13.11 -5.21
CA GLY A 183 -17.71 14.53 -5.01
C GLY A 183 -19.00 14.74 -4.26
N THR A 184 -19.59 15.94 -4.37
CA THR A 184 -20.89 16.22 -3.77
C THR A 184 -22.02 15.51 -4.51
N VAL A 185 -23.12 15.31 -3.84
CA VAL A 185 -24.31 14.67 -4.44
C VAL A 185 -24.79 15.46 -5.66
N GLU A 186 -24.73 16.80 -5.61
CA GLU A 186 -25.11 17.70 -6.70
C GLU A 186 -24.18 17.55 -7.90
N GLN A 187 -22.84 17.46 -7.68
CA GLN A 187 -21.86 17.25 -8.74
C GLN A 187 -22.08 15.90 -9.44
N LEU A 188 -22.33 14.84 -8.67
CA LEU A 188 -22.60 13.51 -9.21
C LEU A 188 -23.91 13.45 -9.98
N ALA A 189 -24.95 14.18 -9.54
CA ALA A 189 -26.21 14.30 -10.27
C ALA A 189 -26.01 15.01 -11.61
N ALA A 190 -25.32 16.17 -11.63
CA ALA A 190 -25.01 16.90 -12.85
C ALA A 190 -24.16 16.07 -13.82
N PHE A 191 -23.20 15.29 -13.31
CA PHE A 191 -22.41 14.37 -14.11
C PHE A 191 -23.26 13.23 -14.70
N ALA A 192 -24.28 12.75 -13.97
CA ALA A 192 -25.16 11.70 -14.46
C ALA A 192 -25.99 12.14 -15.66
N ASP A 193 -26.38 13.44 -15.71
CA ASP A 193 -27.10 14.02 -16.83
C ASP A 193 -26.20 14.28 -18.07
N ASP A 194 -24.88 14.31 -17.90
CA ASP A 194 -23.87 14.58 -18.95
C ASP A 194 -22.82 13.44 -19.03
N ALA A 195 -23.25 12.22 -18.83
CA ALA A 195 -22.36 11.07 -18.79
C ALA A 195 -21.64 10.83 -20.13
N PRO A 196 -20.35 10.47 -20.13
CA PRO A 196 -19.60 10.17 -21.36
C PRO A 196 -20.22 9.04 -22.15
N ALA A 197 -20.09 9.11 -23.46
CA ALA A 197 -20.63 8.08 -24.37
C ALA A 197 -20.07 6.70 -24.02
N ARG A 198 -20.93 5.68 -24.02
CA ARG A 198 -20.60 4.29 -23.68
C ARG A 198 -20.14 4.06 -22.23
N ALA A 199 -20.20 5.06 -21.35
CA ALA A 199 -20.01 4.89 -19.93
C ALA A 199 -21.33 4.49 -19.27
N ARG A 200 -21.26 3.53 -18.35
CA ARG A 200 -22.37 3.17 -17.48
C ARG A 200 -22.06 3.65 -16.08
N LEU A 201 -22.93 4.46 -15.51
CA LEU A 201 -22.80 4.96 -14.15
C LEU A 201 -23.48 4.01 -13.16
N MET A 202 -22.81 3.71 -12.07
CA MET A 202 -23.31 2.87 -10.99
C MET A 202 -23.04 3.55 -9.64
N PRO A 203 -24.05 4.18 -9.02
CA PRO A 203 -23.90 4.77 -7.69
C PRO A 203 -23.44 3.72 -6.69
N LEU A 204 -22.48 4.10 -5.84
CA LEU A 204 -21.96 3.23 -4.80
C LEU A 204 -22.69 3.51 -3.48
N SER A 205 -22.98 2.45 -2.73
CA SER A 205 -23.59 2.55 -1.41
C SER A 205 -22.52 2.88 -0.35
N VAL A 206 -21.95 4.09 -0.44
CA VAL A 206 -20.94 4.63 0.50
C VAL A 206 -21.40 5.96 1.05
N ALA A 207 -20.96 6.29 2.27
CA ALA A 207 -21.44 7.46 3.01
C ALA A 207 -20.71 8.76 2.66
N GLY A 208 -19.69 8.75 1.78
CA GLY A 208 -18.90 9.95 1.52
C GLY A 208 -17.99 9.84 0.31
N ALA A 209 -17.45 10.98 -0.13
CA ALA A 209 -16.46 11.09 -1.19
C ALA A 209 -15.05 10.74 -0.66
N PHE A 210 -14.78 9.46 -0.48
CA PHE A 210 -13.47 8.97 -0.04
C PHE A 210 -12.40 9.27 -1.08
N HIS A 211 -11.14 9.40 -0.64
CA HIS A 211 -9.99 9.71 -1.49
C HIS A 211 -10.08 11.06 -2.21
N THR A 212 -10.74 12.03 -1.57
CA THR A 212 -10.87 13.42 -2.03
C THR A 212 -10.55 14.38 -0.89
N GLU A 213 -10.46 15.68 -1.19
CA GLU A 213 -10.25 16.73 -0.17
C GLU A 213 -11.37 16.79 0.89
N HIS A 214 -12.52 16.22 0.64
CA HIS A 214 -13.58 16.09 1.67
C HIS A 214 -13.13 15.24 2.87
N MET A 215 -12.08 14.42 2.70
CA MET A 215 -11.49 13.59 3.76
C MET A 215 -10.30 14.26 4.48
N ALA A 216 -9.96 15.51 4.18
CA ALA A 216 -8.84 16.22 4.82
C ALA A 216 -8.90 16.20 6.36
N PRO A 217 -10.07 16.36 7.04
CA PRO A 217 -10.12 16.27 8.49
C PRO A 217 -9.67 14.91 9.07
N ALA A 218 -9.88 13.82 8.32
CA ALA A 218 -9.44 12.49 8.73
C ALA A 218 -7.91 12.33 8.62
N VAL A 219 -7.27 13.02 7.67
CA VAL A 219 -5.81 13.03 7.56
C VAL A 219 -5.15 13.63 8.79
N ASP A 220 -5.68 14.73 9.34
CA ASP A 220 -5.12 15.39 10.52
C ASP A 220 -5.13 14.47 11.75
N VAL A 221 -6.22 13.72 11.94
CA VAL A 221 -6.35 12.72 13.01
C VAL A 221 -5.28 11.63 12.85
N LEU A 222 -5.16 11.07 11.65
CA LEU A 222 -4.21 10.00 11.37
C LEU A 222 -2.76 10.47 11.42
N ALA A 223 -2.46 11.67 10.95
CA ALA A 223 -1.12 12.25 11.04
C ALA A 223 -0.69 12.45 12.50
N GLY A 224 -1.65 12.82 13.37
CA GLY A 224 -1.44 12.89 14.81
C GLY A 224 -1.00 11.55 15.40
N LEU A 225 -1.73 10.49 15.06
CA LEU A 225 -1.46 9.14 15.55
C LEU A 225 -0.17 8.56 14.95
N ALA A 226 0.07 8.78 13.66
CA ALA A 226 1.22 8.25 12.94
C ALA A 226 2.57 8.68 13.54
N ARG A 227 2.65 9.85 14.18
CA ARG A 227 3.86 10.29 14.91
C ARG A 227 4.27 9.37 16.04
N SER A 228 3.35 8.57 16.57
CA SER A 228 3.61 7.63 17.69
C SER A 228 3.83 6.19 17.19
N VAL A 229 3.77 5.96 15.88
CA VAL A 229 3.92 4.63 15.29
C VAL A 229 5.38 4.39 14.94
N SER A 230 5.98 3.36 15.54
CA SER A 230 7.30 2.88 15.14
C SER A 230 7.19 2.07 13.85
N THR A 231 7.99 2.41 12.85
CA THR A 231 8.02 1.73 11.57
C THR A 231 9.34 1.00 11.35
N HIS A 232 9.32 0.00 10.48
CA HIS A 232 10.49 -0.73 10.00
C HIS A 232 10.49 -0.76 8.47
N ASP A 233 11.64 -1.00 7.87
CA ASP A 233 11.69 -1.23 6.43
C ASP A 233 10.93 -2.51 6.08
N ALA A 234 10.12 -2.42 5.02
CA ALA A 234 9.29 -3.52 4.56
C ALA A 234 10.16 -4.72 4.13
N ARG A 235 9.81 -5.91 4.61
CA ARG A 235 10.51 -7.18 4.28
C ARG A 235 10.06 -7.76 2.95
N ILE A 236 8.91 -7.34 2.47
CA ILE A 236 8.35 -7.65 1.16
C ILE A 236 8.07 -6.32 0.48
N PRO A 237 8.41 -6.12 -0.80
CA PRO A 237 8.07 -4.92 -1.54
C PRO A 237 6.58 -4.57 -1.42
N VAL A 238 6.24 -3.34 -1.01
CA VAL A 238 4.85 -2.86 -0.94
C VAL A 238 4.59 -1.91 -2.09
N ILE A 239 3.59 -2.21 -2.92
CA ILE A 239 3.20 -1.35 -4.04
C ILE A 239 2.18 -0.33 -3.54
N SER A 240 2.53 0.95 -3.63
CA SER A 240 1.73 2.04 -3.08
C SER A 240 0.60 2.50 -4.00
N ASN A 241 -0.57 2.74 -3.44
CA ASN A 241 -1.72 3.29 -4.16
C ASN A 241 -1.52 4.72 -4.68
N ARG A 242 -0.55 5.44 -4.17
CA ARG A 242 -0.30 6.83 -4.54
C ARG A 242 0.14 6.97 -6.01
N ASP A 243 1.07 6.11 -6.42
CA ASP A 243 1.78 6.22 -7.70
C ASP A 243 2.20 4.88 -8.30
N GLY A 244 1.78 3.76 -7.71
CA GLY A 244 2.17 2.41 -8.12
C GLY A 244 3.60 2.04 -7.75
N GLN A 245 4.39 2.92 -7.15
CA GLN A 245 5.80 2.63 -6.85
C GLN A 245 5.95 1.62 -5.72
N ILE A 246 7.05 0.86 -5.77
CA ILE A 246 7.47 -0.01 -4.69
C ILE A 246 8.07 0.85 -3.56
N VAL A 247 7.59 0.64 -2.34
CA VAL A 247 8.05 1.33 -1.15
C VAL A 247 8.64 0.32 -0.16
N HIS A 248 9.89 0.52 0.23
CA HIS A 248 10.57 -0.27 1.25
C HIS A 248 10.66 0.46 2.58
N ASP A 249 10.84 1.78 2.54
CA ASP A 249 10.95 2.61 3.73
C ASP A 249 9.63 2.69 4.49
N GLY A 250 9.64 2.26 5.75
CA GLY A 250 8.42 2.19 6.56
C GLY A 250 7.85 3.55 6.93
N LYS A 251 8.67 4.60 7.09
CA LYS A 251 8.20 5.96 7.37
C LYS A 251 7.51 6.55 6.13
N ASP A 252 8.13 6.38 4.95
CA ASP A 252 7.51 6.83 3.70
C ASP A 252 6.19 6.09 3.45
N LEU A 253 6.18 4.76 3.66
CA LEU A 253 4.96 3.97 3.51
C LEU A 253 3.84 4.47 4.43
N LEU A 254 4.14 4.72 5.70
CA LEU A 254 3.16 5.25 6.65
C LEU A 254 2.65 6.65 6.24
N ARG A 255 3.54 7.54 5.79
CA ARG A 255 3.14 8.86 5.26
C ARG A 255 2.20 8.74 4.06
N ARG A 256 2.49 7.82 3.12
CA ARG A 256 1.65 7.55 1.94
C ARG A 256 0.27 7.03 2.34
N ILE A 257 0.21 6.09 3.29
CA ILE A 257 -1.05 5.54 3.83
C ILE A 257 -1.90 6.63 4.50
N VAL A 258 -1.29 7.53 5.27
CA VAL A 258 -1.99 8.65 5.90
C VAL A 258 -2.54 9.61 4.84
N SER A 259 -1.73 10.00 3.86
CA SER A 259 -2.15 10.93 2.81
C SER A 259 -3.17 10.32 1.84
N GLN A 260 -3.17 8.99 1.67
CA GLN A 260 -4.08 8.25 0.79
C GLN A 260 -5.57 8.54 1.10
N VAL A 261 -5.90 8.84 2.34
CA VAL A 261 -7.29 9.08 2.77
C VAL A 261 -7.96 10.19 1.97
N ARG A 262 -7.19 11.22 1.57
CA ARG A 262 -7.66 12.34 0.74
C ARG A 262 -7.12 12.34 -0.69
N SER A 263 -6.39 11.30 -1.08
CA SER A 263 -5.73 11.21 -2.39
C SER A 263 -6.25 10.02 -3.19
N PRO A 264 -6.31 10.12 -4.52
CA PRO A 264 -6.75 9.02 -5.39
C PRO A 264 -5.98 7.73 -5.19
N VAL A 265 -6.69 6.61 -5.29
CA VAL A 265 -6.11 5.27 -5.36
C VAL A 265 -5.78 4.96 -6.81
N ARG A 266 -4.50 4.91 -7.15
CA ARG A 266 -3.97 4.60 -8.48
C ARG A 266 -3.71 3.09 -8.62
N TRP A 267 -4.81 2.31 -8.58
CA TRP A 267 -4.70 0.86 -8.75
C TRP A 267 -4.25 0.44 -10.15
N ASP A 268 -4.54 1.27 -11.15
CA ASP A 268 -4.00 1.16 -12.50
C ASP A 268 -2.47 1.07 -12.50
N LEU A 269 -1.79 2.00 -11.84
CA LEU A 269 -0.32 2.02 -11.72
C LEU A 269 0.21 0.86 -10.85
N CYS A 270 -0.55 0.44 -9.83
CA CYS A 270 -0.18 -0.75 -9.07
C CYS A 270 -0.16 -2.00 -9.96
N MET A 271 -1.13 -2.16 -10.85
CA MET A 271 -1.17 -3.28 -11.79
C MET A 271 -0.05 -3.20 -12.84
N GLU A 272 0.29 -2.01 -13.32
CA GLU A 272 1.44 -1.79 -14.22
C GLU A 272 2.74 -2.26 -13.54
N THR A 273 3.00 -1.83 -12.32
CA THR A 273 4.17 -2.27 -11.54
C THR A 273 4.19 -3.78 -11.31
N MET A 274 3.03 -4.41 -11.02
CA MET A 274 2.96 -5.87 -10.93
C MET A 274 3.37 -6.55 -12.24
N LEU A 275 2.93 -6.01 -13.39
CA LEU A 275 3.32 -6.53 -14.71
C LEU A 275 4.81 -6.34 -14.98
N ASP A 276 5.38 -5.19 -14.62
CA ASP A 276 6.81 -4.89 -14.76
C ASP A 276 7.69 -5.82 -13.89
N LEU A 277 7.20 -6.20 -12.72
CA LEU A 277 7.83 -7.24 -11.89
C LEU A 277 7.76 -8.64 -12.51
N GLY A 278 6.99 -8.82 -13.58
CA GLY A 278 6.78 -10.12 -14.20
C GLY A 278 5.86 -11.03 -13.40
N VAL A 279 4.83 -10.47 -12.76
CA VAL A 279 3.85 -11.23 -11.96
C VAL A 279 3.26 -12.38 -12.77
N THR A 280 3.23 -13.57 -12.18
CA THR A 280 2.61 -14.76 -12.77
C THR A 280 1.35 -15.17 -12.04
N GLY A 281 1.22 -14.83 -10.76
CA GLY A 281 0.06 -15.14 -9.93
C GLY A 281 -0.30 -14.01 -8.96
N ILE A 282 -1.60 -13.74 -8.82
CA ILE A 282 -2.17 -12.81 -7.83
C ILE A 282 -3.08 -13.60 -6.91
N LEU A 283 -2.79 -13.59 -5.60
CA LEU A 283 -3.63 -14.16 -4.56
C LEU A 283 -4.30 -13.03 -3.78
N GLU A 284 -5.63 -12.99 -3.79
CA GLU A 284 -6.42 -12.03 -3.02
C GLU A 284 -6.89 -12.67 -1.72
N VAL A 285 -6.54 -12.06 -0.58
CA VAL A 285 -6.99 -12.50 0.75
C VAL A 285 -8.44 -12.07 1.03
N PRO A 286 -9.15 -12.73 1.95
CA PRO A 286 -10.57 -12.43 2.23
C PRO A 286 -10.84 -10.99 2.70
N PRO A 287 -12.06 -10.52 2.36
CA PRO A 287 -13.07 -11.09 1.49
C PRO A 287 -12.75 -10.87 0.01
N ALA A 288 -12.33 -11.92 -0.65
CA ALA A 288 -11.73 -11.89 -1.98
C ALA A 288 -12.75 -11.90 -3.12
N GLY A 289 -12.31 -11.44 -4.30
CA GLY A 289 -13.06 -11.49 -5.55
C GLY A 289 -13.09 -10.16 -6.33
N THR A 290 -12.89 -9.05 -5.64
CA THR A 290 -12.93 -7.71 -6.27
C THR A 290 -11.65 -7.44 -7.06
N LEU A 291 -10.48 -7.59 -6.44
CA LEU A 291 -9.19 -7.28 -7.07
C LEU A 291 -8.81 -8.34 -8.11
N THR A 292 -9.06 -9.60 -7.83
CA THR A 292 -8.91 -10.68 -8.83
C THR A 292 -9.83 -10.46 -10.03
N GLY A 293 -11.04 -9.94 -9.82
CA GLY A 293 -11.95 -9.55 -10.90
C GLY A 293 -11.40 -8.39 -11.75
N ILE A 294 -10.76 -7.40 -11.13
CA ILE A 294 -10.08 -6.30 -11.83
C ILE A 294 -8.85 -6.83 -12.59
N ALA A 295 -8.01 -7.64 -11.95
CA ALA A 295 -6.83 -8.23 -12.56
C ALA A 295 -7.16 -9.08 -13.80
N LYS A 296 -8.19 -9.93 -13.73
CA LYS A 296 -8.65 -10.73 -14.89
C LYS A 296 -8.99 -9.91 -16.12
N ARG A 297 -9.49 -8.68 -15.92
CA ARG A 297 -9.84 -7.78 -17.04
C ARG A 297 -8.62 -7.06 -17.61
N ASN A 298 -7.65 -6.70 -16.76
CA ASN A 298 -6.58 -5.78 -17.11
C ASN A 298 -5.21 -6.46 -17.28
N MET A 299 -4.99 -7.63 -16.67
CA MET A 299 -3.68 -8.29 -16.62
C MET A 299 -3.74 -9.65 -17.34
N LYS A 300 -3.74 -9.62 -18.67
CA LYS A 300 -3.84 -10.83 -19.49
C LYS A 300 -2.64 -11.75 -19.25
N GLY A 301 -2.92 -13.03 -19.04
CA GLY A 301 -1.90 -14.06 -18.82
C GLY A 301 -1.46 -14.22 -17.37
N VAL A 302 -1.90 -13.36 -16.46
CA VAL A 302 -1.68 -13.50 -15.01
C VAL A 302 -2.77 -14.38 -14.41
N GLU A 303 -2.37 -15.42 -13.69
CA GLU A 303 -3.32 -16.26 -12.97
C GLU A 303 -3.78 -15.57 -11.69
N THR A 304 -5.01 -15.84 -11.28
CA THR A 304 -5.57 -15.20 -10.09
C THR A 304 -6.27 -16.22 -9.20
N PHE A 305 -6.07 -16.09 -7.90
CA PHE A 305 -6.75 -16.89 -6.88
C PHE A 305 -7.45 -15.98 -5.86
N ALA A 306 -8.76 -16.15 -5.70
CA ALA A 306 -9.55 -15.43 -4.71
C ALA A 306 -9.84 -16.38 -3.53
N LEU A 307 -9.09 -16.24 -2.45
CA LEU A 307 -9.28 -17.05 -1.24
C LEU A 307 -10.46 -16.48 -0.43
N LYS A 308 -11.53 -17.23 -0.30
CA LYS A 308 -12.76 -16.78 0.37
C LYS A 308 -13.02 -17.52 1.67
N THR A 309 -12.76 -18.82 1.70
CA THR A 309 -13.14 -19.73 2.78
C THR A 309 -11.98 -20.67 3.13
N PRO A 310 -11.92 -21.19 4.37
CA PRO A 310 -10.81 -22.03 4.81
C PRO A 310 -10.69 -23.37 4.06
N ASP A 311 -11.76 -23.91 3.49
CA ASP A 311 -11.72 -25.11 2.65
C ASP A 311 -10.89 -24.93 1.36
N GLN A 312 -10.59 -23.70 0.98
CA GLN A 312 -9.75 -23.38 -0.17
C GLN A 312 -8.24 -23.22 0.20
N LEU A 313 -7.85 -23.46 1.45
CA LEU A 313 -6.45 -23.26 1.89
C LEU A 313 -5.48 -24.17 1.17
N ASP A 314 -5.82 -25.44 0.94
CA ASP A 314 -4.97 -26.37 0.22
C ASP A 314 -4.75 -25.92 -1.24
N ASP A 315 -5.79 -25.44 -1.91
CA ASP A 315 -5.69 -24.87 -3.26
C ASP A 315 -4.87 -23.57 -3.26
N ALA A 316 -5.01 -22.73 -2.22
CA ALA A 316 -4.22 -21.53 -2.06
C ALA A 316 -2.73 -21.85 -1.86
N HIS A 317 -2.40 -22.88 -1.07
CA HIS A 317 -1.03 -23.36 -0.92
C HIS A 317 -0.47 -23.91 -2.23
N ALA A 318 -1.25 -24.68 -2.98
CA ALA A 318 -0.85 -25.15 -4.31
C ALA A 318 -0.60 -23.98 -5.28
N PHE A 319 -1.41 -22.92 -5.21
CA PHE A 319 -1.23 -21.69 -5.98
C PHE A 319 0.05 -20.95 -5.58
N ILE A 320 0.34 -20.85 -4.26
CA ILE A 320 1.57 -20.27 -3.73
C ILE A 320 2.78 -21.08 -4.20
N ASP A 321 2.72 -22.42 -4.15
CA ASP A 321 3.81 -23.30 -4.63
C ASP A 321 4.08 -23.13 -6.13
N LYS A 322 3.03 -22.87 -6.89
CA LYS A 322 3.13 -22.67 -8.34
C LYS A 322 3.78 -21.33 -8.70
N HIS A 323 3.46 -20.26 -8.00
CA HIS A 323 3.83 -18.88 -8.36
C HIS A 323 4.84 -18.23 -7.42
N GLY A 324 5.02 -18.77 -6.21
CA GLY A 324 5.81 -18.17 -5.15
C GLY A 324 7.29 -18.53 -5.23
N ASP A 325 8.09 -17.62 -5.77
CA ASP A 325 9.54 -17.68 -5.73
C ASP A 325 10.08 -16.25 -5.80
N ALA A 326 10.46 -15.70 -4.66
CA ALA A 326 11.02 -14.37 -4.55
C ALA A 326 12.55 -14.35 -4.58
N SER A 327 13.19 -15.52 -4.71
CA SER A 327 14.67 -15.65 -4.60
C SER A 327 15.44 -14.91 -5.71
N HIS A 328 14.77 -14.61 -6.82
CA HIS A 328 15.34 -13.91 -7.97
C HIS A 328 15.03 -12.42 -8.01
N LEU A 329 14.18 -11.93 -7.10
CA LEU A 329 13.88 -10.52 -6.97
C LEU A 329 14.99 -9.86 -6.16
N ASP A 330 15.53 -8.77 -6.68
CA ASP A 330 16.47 -7.95 -5.91
C ASP A 330 15.64 -7.16 -4.89
N THR A 331 15.50 -7.74 -3.70
CA THR A 331 14.82 -7.11 -2.57
C THR A 331 15.73 -6.21 -1.75
N ASN A 332 16.94 -5.94 -2.25
CA ASN A 332 17.84 -4.99 -1.60
C ASN A 332 17.12 -3.63 -1.51
N PRO A 333 17.20 -2.98 -0.35
CA PRO A 333 16.61 -1.68 -0.19
C PRO A 333 17.16 -0.73 -1.26
N THR A 334 16.29 -0.06 -1.97
CA THR A 334 16.63 0.93 -2.99
C THR A 334 17.24 2.21 -2.40
N TRP A 335 17.53 2.21 -1.11
CA TRP A 335 18.16 3.33 -0.43
C TRP A 335 19.65 3.10 -0.23
N ARG A 336 20.38 4.21 -0.13
CA ARG A 336 21.79 4.24 0.21
C ARG A 336 22.02 5.09 1.44
N MET A 337 23.00 4.71 2.24
CA MET A 337 23.41 5.51 3.39
C MET A 337 24.61 6.36 3.04
N LEU A 338 24.52 7.64 3.37
CA LEU A 338 25.69 8.48 3.53
C LEU A 338 26.18 8.38 4.96
N VAL A 339 27.49 8.20 5.09
CA VAL A 339 28.14 8.01 6.39
C VAL A 339 29.13 9.15 6.67
N ALA A 340 29.38 9.41 7.93
CA ALA A 340 30.37 10.42 8.36
C ALA A 340 31.77 10.03 7.86
N PRO A 341 32.46 10.93 7.14
CA PRO A 341 33.83 10.68 6.66
C PRO A 341 34.89 10.80 7.76
N SER A 342 34.59 11.53 8.82
CA SER A 342 35.52 11.80 9.91
C SER A 342 34.79 11.90 11.26
N LYS A 343 35.56 11.98 12.35
CA LYS A 343 35.02 12.27 13.68
C LYS A 343 34.91 13.78 13.89
N GLY A 344 33.74 14.23 14.37
CA GLY A 344 33.53 15.64 14.68
C GLY A 344 32.07 15.96 14.94
N THR A 345 31.73 17.25 14.83
CA THR A 345 30.35 17.74 14.91
C THR A 345 29.77 17.83 13.50
N PHE A 346 28.63 17.20 13.27
CA PHE A 346 27.94 17.24 11.98
C PHE A 346 27.16 18.55 11.85
N HIS A 347 27.27 19.19 10.68
CA HIS A 347 26.49 20.36 10.31
C HIS A 347 25.75 20.10 9.00
N GLN A 348 24.43 20.18 9.06
CA GLN A 348 23.55 19.98 7.91
C GLN A 348 23.51 21.25 7.04
N MET A 349 23.36 21.09 5.70
CA MET A 349 23.03 22.21 4.82
C MET A 349 21.59 22.69 5.09
N ALA A 350 21.44 23.98 5.38
CA ALA A 350 20.17 24.57 5.84
C ALA A 350 19.02 24.53 4.81
N ASP A 351 19.34 24.36 3.53
CA ASP A 351 18.41 24.32 2.41
C ASP A 351 17.95 22.89 2.06
N LEU A 352 18.43 21.88 2.78
CA LEU A 352 18.08 20.48 2.56
C LEU A 352 17.20 19.94 3.68
N ALA A 353 16.05 19.37 3.30
CA ALA A 353 15.11 18.72 4.19
C ALA A 353 14.78 17.30 3.69
N GLU A 354 14.09 16.51 4.50
CA GLU A 354 13.51 15.26 4.02
C GLU A 354 12.61 15.53 2.82
N GLY A 355 12.76 14.72 1.77
CA GLY A 355 12.08 14.90 0.48
C GLY A 355 12.85 15.80 -0.52
N SER A 356 13.96 16.44 -0.12
CA SER A 356 14.79 17.20 -1.06
C SER A 356 15.51 16.28 -2.04
N SER A 357 15.51 16.65 -3.33
CA SER A 357 16.32 15.99 -4.36
C SER A 357 17.75 16.56 -4.33
N ILE A 358 18.73 15.68 -4.41
CA ILE A 358 20.16 16.03 -4.45
C ILE A 358 20.82 15.46 -5.69
N ALA A 359 21.74 16.22 -6.28
CA ALA A 359 22.53 15.80 -7.42
C ALA A 359 23.72 14.91 -7.00
N PRO A 360 24.29 14.10 -7.90
CA PRO A 360 25.58 13.44 -7.64
C PRO A 360 26.64 14.45 -7.25
N ASP A 361 27.49 14.08 -6.27
CA ASP A 361 28.56 14.89 -5.69
C ASP A 361 28.11 16.19 -5.00
N GLN A 362 26.81 16.38 -4.83
CA GLN A 362 26.29 17.53 -4.08
C GLN A 362 26.70 17.44 -2.60
N ARG A 363 27.16 18.55 -2.06
CA ARG A 363 27.42 18.68 -0.62
C ARG A 363 26.10 18.73 0.13
N VAL A 364 25.97 17.88 1.16
CA VAL A 364 24.77 17.77 2.01
C VAL A 364 25.01 18.23 3.45
N GLY A 365 26.28 18.36 3.82
CA GLY A 365 26.69 18.82 5.14
C GLY A 365 28.21 18.87 5.27
N ALA A 366 28.67 18.98 6.50
CA ALA A 366 30.07 18.89 6.86
C ALA A 366 30.25 18.29 8.26
N VAL A 367 31.42 17.70 8.50
CA VAL A 367 31.85 17.28 9.83
C VAL A 367 33.01 18.17 10.27
N ALA A 368 32.76 18.99 11.28
CA ALA A 368 33.76 19.88 11.88
C ALA A 368 34.57 19.07 12.91
N GLY A 369 35.84 18.83 12.61
CA GLY A 369 36.83 18.28 13.52
C GLY A 369 37.50 19.38 14.37
N ARG A 370 38.54 19.01 15.14
CA ARG A 370 39.27 19.99 15.98
C ARG A 370 40.08 21.00 15.18
N GLN A 371 40.55 20.67 14.00
CA GLN A 371 41.41 21.49 13.17
C GLN A 371 40.92 21.61 11.72
N ASP A 372 40.09 20.68 11.29
CA ASP A 372 39.66 20.53 9.89
C ASP A 372 38.14 20.38 9.80
N GLU A 373 37.55 20.85 8.72
CA GLU A 373 36.18 20.57 8.34
C GLU A 373 36.19 19.68 7.11
N THR A 374 35.48 18.53 7.19
CA THR A 374 35.34 17.59 6.09
C THR A 374 33.95 17.67 5.49
N ALA A 375 33.85 17.97 4.19
CA ALA A 375 32.58 17.99 3.50
C ALA A 375 31.95 16.58 3.44
N VAL A 376 30.65 16.50 3.65
CA VAL A 376 29.84 15.32 3.38
C VAL A 376 29.18 15.54 2.04
N THR A 377 29.56 14.77 1.03
CA THR A 377 28.99 14.82 -0.32
C THR A 377 28.27 13.53 -0.63
N ALA A 378 27.19 13.63 -1.40
CA ALA A 378 26.44 12.47 -1.87
C ALA A 378 27.08 11.94 -3.15
N PRO A 379 27.72 10.75 -3.16
CA PRO A 379 28.35 10.21 -4.36
C PRO A 379 27.33 9.80 -5.44
N TYR A 380 26.07 9.81 -5.10
CA TYR A 380 24.94 9.48 -5.98
C TYR A 380 23.86 10.54 -5.84
N GLY A 381 23.19 10.89 -6.93
CA GLY A 381 21.94 11.66 -6.88
C GLY A 381 20.81 10.85 -6.22
N GLY A 382 19.81 11.55 -5.74
CA GLY A 382 18.66 10.91 -5.14
C GLY A 382 17.81 11.85 -4.28
N THR A 383 16.83 11.29 -3.61
CA THR A 383 15.96 12.03 -2.68
C THR A 383 16.32 11.68 -1.24
N ILE A 384 16.44 12.69 -0.38
CA ILE A 384 16.65 12.50 1.06
C ILE A 384 15.38 11.86 1.64
N VAL A 385 15.51 10.65 2.17
CA VAL A 385 14.42 9.93 2.83
C VAL A 385 14.33 10.33 4.30
N GLU A 386 15.50 10.37 4.97
CA GLU A 386 15.59 10.59 6.41
C GLU A 386 16.97 11.11 6.81
N TRP A 387 16.97 12.04 7.74
CA TRP A 387 18.17 12.39 8.51
C TRP A 387 18.28 11.48 9.73
N LEU A 388 19.42 10.82 9.89
CA LEU A 388 19.69 9.87 10.98
C LEU A 388 20.44 10.52 12.16
N VAL A 389 20.82 11.78 11.98
CA VAL A 389 21.47 12.67 12.97
C VAL A 389 20.89 14.08 12.86
N GLU A 390 20.93 14.82 13.97
CA GLU A 390 20.51 16.22 14.01
C GLU A 390 21.72 17.15 13.74
N ASP A 391 21.44 18.40 13.35
CA ASP A 391 22.48 19.41 13.22
C ASP A 391 23.15 19.68 14.58
N GLY A 392 24.45 19.62 14.63
CA GLY A 392 25.23 19.76 15.88
C GLY A 392 25.57 18.43 16.57
N ASP A 393 25.11 17.28 16.08
CA ASP A 393 25.42 15.99 16.68
C ASP A 393 26.90 15.60 16.52
N LEU A 394 27.44 14.95 17.57
CA LEU A 394 28.76 14.34 17.52
C LEU A 394 28.70 13.02 16.74
N VAL A 395 29.52 12.90 15.70
CA VAL A 395 29.57 11.72 14.85
C VAL A 395 30.94 11.08 14.82
N SER A 396 30.96 9.79 14.49
CA SER A 396 32.17 8.98 14.31
C SER A 396 32.32 8.51 12.86
N PRO A 397 33.53 8.25 12.36
CA PRO A 397 33.74 7.75 11.01
C PRO A 397 32.89 6.51 10.74
N GLY A 398 32.20 6.47 9.60
CA GLY A 398 31.30 5.39 9.21
C GLY A 398 29.92 5.43 9.87
N GLN A 399 29.65 6.38 10.77
CA GLN A 399 28.32 6.55 11.36
C GLN A 399 27.34 7.02 10.27
N PRO A 400 26.16 6.37 10.13
CA PRO A 400 25.11 6.80 9.21
C PRO A 400 24.61 8.21 9.52
N LEU A 401 24.51 9.06 8.48
CA LEU A 401 24.04 10.44 8.57
C LEU A 401 22.71 10.65 7.87
N ILE A 402 22.59 10.09 6.68
CA ILE A 402 21.44 10.31 5.80
C ILE A 402 21.08 9.01 5.11
N ARG A 403 19.77 8.77 4.97
CA ARG A 403 19.23 7.75 4.07
C ARG A 403 18.76 8.41 2.78
N LEU A 404 19.27 7.95 1.64
CA LEU A 404 18.94 8.45 0.31
C LEU A 404 18.22 7.39 -0.51
N HIS A 405 17.20 7.81 -1.26
CA HIS A 405 16.65 7.03 -2.37
C HIS A 405 17.36 7.49 -3.66
N PRO A 406 18.23 6.66 -4.27
CA PRO A 406 19.02 7.07 -5.43
C PRO A 406 18.14 7.32 -6.66
N GLU A 407 18.43 8.40 -7.42
CA GLU A 407 17.86 8.61 -8.75
C GLU A 407 18.50 7.64 -9.75
N GLY A 408 17.70 7.06 -10.64
CA GLY A 408 18.20 6.31 -11.80
C GLY A 408 18.66 4.88 -11.51
N VAL A 409 18.21 4.25 -10.44
CA VAL A 409 18.19 2.79 -10.42
C VAL A 409 16.99 2.39 -11.28
N PRO A 410 17.19 1.76 -12.46
CA PRO A 410 16.06 1.25 -13.24
C PRO A 410 15.31 0.27 -12.34
N SER A 411 14.00 0.52 -12.21
CA SER A 411 13.04 -0.39 -11.58
C SER A 411 13.10 -1.79 -12.20
#